data_e5d8bfdf9d2f4d656c32a3070a7f2604
#
_entry.id   e5d8bfdf9d2f4d656c32a3070a7f2604
#
_cell.length_a   1.000
_cell.length_b   1.000
_cell.length_c   1.000
_cell.angle_alpha   90.00
_cell.angle_beta   90.00
_cell.angle_gamma   90.00
#
_symmetry.space_group_name_H-M   'P 1'
#
loop_
_entity.id
_entity.type
_entity.pdbx_description
1 polymer ?
#
loop_
_entity_poly.entity_id
_entity_poly.type
_entity_poly.pdbx_seq_one_letter_code
_entity_poly.pdbx_strand_id
1 'polypeptide(L)'
;RALDEMGFASTLEYVKHVAQRVLEETGLLPHINAGCMDAGEIAGLRQVSASMGIMLESASPRLCEKGMPHHGSPDKEPARRLHTMELAGQAAVPFTSGILIGIGETRRERIEALLALRRLHERHGHLQEVIIQNFRAKPGTLMAAAPEPDLNELLWTIAVARLVFGSQMNIQAPPNLSPGVLPQLL
;
A
#
# COMPACT_ATOMS: atom_id res chain seq x y z
N ARG A 1 22.60 -13.22 3.32
CA ARG A 1 23.32 -13.96 4.39
C ARG A 1 22.34 -14.66 5.31
N ALA A 2 21.42 -13.96 6.02
CA ALA A 2 20.45 -14.62 6.90
C ALA A 2 19.51 -15.60 6.16
N LEU A 3 19.05 -15.23 4.96
CA LEU A 3 18.21 -16.11 4.14
C LEU A 3 18.97 -17.36 3.67
N ASP A 4 20.22 -17.19 3.24
CA ASP A 4 21.07 -18.32 2.82
C ASP A 4 21.33 -19.29 3.96
N GLU A 5 21.57 -18.78 5.19
CA GLU A 5 21.73 -19.58 6.41
C GLU A 5 20.45 -20.37 6.75
N MET A 6 19.27 -19.86 6.37
CA MET A 6 17.97 -20.53 6.51
C MET A 6 17.59 -21.40 5.30
N GLY A 7 18.40 -21.43 4.25
CA GLY A 7 18.16 -22.22 3.03
C GLY A 7 17.19 -21.62 2.03
N PHE A 8 16.95 -20.28 2.06
CA PHE A 8 16.06 -19.59 1.13
C PHE A 8 16.83 -18.72 0.14
N ALA A 9 16.50 -18.81 -1.13
CA ALA A 9 17.11 -18.02 -2.19
C ALA A 9 16.62 -16.55 -2.23
N SER A 10 15.42 -16.27 -1.71
CA SER A 10 14.84 -14.93 -1.71
C SER A 10 13.94 -14.68 -0.48
N THR A 11 13.67 -13.39 -0.21
CA THR A 11 12.69 -13.00 0.82
C THR A 11 11.28 -13.51 0.49
N LEU A 12 10.90 -13.52 -0.80
CA LEU A 12 9.57 -13.98 -1.22
C LEU A 12 9.42 -15.50 -1.04
N GLU A 13 10.47 -16.28 -1.29
CA GLU A 13 10.47 -17.71 -1.00
C GLU A 13 10.30 -17.98 0.51
N TYR A 14 11.01 -17.24 1.35
CA TYR A 14 10.82 -17.30 2.80
C TYR A 14 9.41 -16.91 3.23
N VAL A 15 8.86 -15.80 2.70
CA VAL A 15 7.49 -15.36 2.98
C VAL A 15 6.47 -16.43 2.56
N LYS A 16 6.65 -17.03 1.39
CA LYS A 16 5.81 -18.15 0.91
C LYS A 16 5.83 -19.32 1.89
N HIS A 17 7.02 -19.73 2.30
CA HIS A 17 7.19 -20.83 3.27
C HIS A 17 6.50 -20.54 4.61
N VAL A 18 6.69 -19.33 5.16
CA VAL A 18 6.04 -18.94 6.43
C VAL A 18 4.52 -18.87 6.28
N ALA A 19 4.01 -18.28 5.18
CA ALA A 19 2.58 -18.19 4.92
C ALA A 19 1.94 -19.58 4.80
N GLN A 20 2.60 -20.52 4.11
CA GLN A 20 2.15 -21.89 4.01
C GLN A 20 2.06 -22.55 5.39
N ARG A 21 3.09 -22.42 6.21
CA ARG A 21 3.08 -22.96 7.58
C ARG A 21 1.96 -22.36 8.43
N VAL A 22 1.75 -21.03 8.36
CA VAL A 22 0.64 -20.37 9.07
C VAL A 22 -0.70 -20.99 8.67
N LEU A 23 -0.92 -21.17 7.37
CA LEU A 23 -2.16 -21.77 6.85
C LEU A 23 -2.35 -23.20 7.34
N GLU A 24 -1.31 -24.04 7.24
CA GLU A 24 -1.36 -25.47 7.59
C GLU A 24 -1.42 -25.72 9.10
N GLU A 25 -0.65 -24.97 9.90
CA GLU A 25 -0.51 -25.20 11.35
C GLU A 25 -1.61 -24.51 12.17
N THR A 26 -2.21 -23.42 11.66
CA THR A 26 -3.15 -22.60 12.45
C THR A 26 -4.52 -22.45 11.81
N GLY A 27 -4.65 -22.70 10.50
CA GLY A 27 -5.87 -22.41 9.73
C GLY A 27 -6.13 -20.91 9.49
N LEU A 28 -5.24 -20.01 9.93
CA LEU A 28 -5.34 -18.58 9.68
C LEU A 28 -5.05 -18.27 8.22
N LEU A 29 -5.74 -17.28 7.68
CA LEU A 29 -5.60 -16.83 6.29
C LEU A 29 -4.52 -15.73 6.18
N PRO A 30 -3.34 -15.99 5.60
CA PRO A 30 -2.30 -14.98 5.47
C PRO A 30 -2.72 -13.83 4.53
N HIS A 31 -2.37 -12.61 4.91
CA HIS A 31 -2.30 -11.44 4.04
C HIS A 31 -0.83 -11.09 3.80
N ILE A 32 -0.42 -10.94 2.54
CA ILE A 32 0.98 -10.73 2.18
C ILE A 32 1.19 -9.32 1.62
N ASN A 33 2.06 -8.54 2.25
CA ASN A 33 2.52 -7.25 1.79
C ASN A 33 4.05 -7.30 1.61
N ALA A 34 4.51 -7.88 0.50
CA ALA A 34 5.92 -8.19 0.23
C ALA A 34 6.61 -7.20 -0.72
N GLY A 35 5.98 -6.07 -1.05
CA GLY A 35 6.52 -5.08 -1.97
C GLY A 35 6.19 -5.34 -3.44
N CYS A 36 7.03 -4.81 -4.35
CA CYS A 36 6.84 -5.01 -5.79
C CYS A 36 7.14 -6.46 -6.17
N MET A 37 6.27 -7.04 -6.99
CA MET A 37 6.32 -8.44 -7.41
C MET A 37 6.06 -8.58 -8.91
N ASP A 38 6.63 -9.61 -9.51
CA ASP A 38 6.30 -10.03 -10.86
C ASP A 38 5.13 -11.04 -10.89
N ALA A 39 4.71 -11.44 -12.09
CA ALA A 39 3.57 -12.34 -12.28
C ALA A 39 3.80 -13.75 -11.70
N GLY A 40 5.03 -14.26 -11.76
CA GLY A 40 5.39 -15.57 -11.20
C GLY A 40 5.38 -15.57 -9.69
N GLU A 41 5.90 -14.50 -9.09
CA GLU A 41 5.91 -14.27 -7.64
C GLU A 41 4.48 -14.15 -7.08
N ILE A 42 3.62 -13.37 -7.74
CA ILE A 42 2.21 -13.24 -7.39
C ILE A 42 1.49 -14.58 -7.49
N ALA A 43 1.68 -15.32 -8.59
CA ALA A 43 1.07 -16.63 -8.77
C ALA A 43 1.52 -17.65 -7.70
N GLY A 44 2.80 -17.60 -7.32
CA GLY A 44 3.35 -18.44 -6.26
C GLY A 44 2.79 -18.14 -4.87
N LEU A 45 2.66 -16.85 -4.52
CA LEU A 45 2.15 -16.40 -3.23
C LEU A 45 0.62 -16.55 -3.11
N ARG A 46 -0.11 -16.43 -4.23
CA ARG A 46 -1.57 -16.62 -4.25
C ARG A 46 -2.00 -17.98 -3.69
N GLN A 47 -1.18 -19.00 -3.81
CA GLN A 47 -1.51 -20.35 -3.34
C GLN A 47 -1.51 -20.46 -1.81
N VAL A 48 -0.87 -19.54 -1.12
CA VAL A 48 -0.66 -19.56 0.34
C VAL A 48 -1.19 -18.33 1.05
N SER A 49 -1.94 -17.46 0.33
CA SER A 49 -2.50 -16.24 0.90
C SER A 49 -3.93 -15.98 0.42
N ALA A 50 -4.76 -15.45 1.30
CA ALA A 50 -6.12 -15.02 0.98
C ALA A 50 -6.15 -13.69 0.24
N SER A 51 -5.17 -12.82 0.49
CA SER A 51 -5.05 -11.50 -0.12
C SER A 51 -3.62 -11.01 -0.08
N MET A 52 -3.33 -10.00 -0.90
CA MET A 52 -2.04 -9.31 -0.90
C MET A 52 -2.24 -7.80 -0.86
N GLY A 53 -1.14 -7.06 -0.67
CA GLY A 53 -1.19 -5.61 -0.69
C GLY A 53 0.14 -4.96 -1.05
N ILE A 54 0.06 -3.75 -1.56
CA ILE A 54 1.14 -2.78 -1.65
C ILE A 54 0.53 -1.38 -1.63
N MET A 55 1.03 -0.51 -0.77
CA MET A 55 0.62 0.89 -0.79
C MET A 55 1.14 1.55 -2.06
N LEU A 56 0.26 2.18 -2.86
CA LEU A 56 0.72 3.05 -3.96
C LEU A 56 1.53 4.22 -3.41
N GLU A 57 1.17 4.71 -2.24
CA GLU A 57 1.64 5.92 -1.57
C GLU A 57 1.34 7.18 -2.38
N SER A 58 1.85 7.28 -3.61
CA SER A 58 1.58 8.39 -4.54
C SER A 58 1.71 7.92 -5.98
N ALA A 59 0.97 8.55 -6.89
CA ALA A 59 1.14 8.38 -8.33
C ALA A 59 2.10 9.42 -8.95
N SER A 60 2.68 10.32 -8.15
CA SER A 60 3.54 11.40 -8.62
C SER A 60 5.00 10.97 -8.75
N PRO A 61 5.59 10.94 -9.98
CA PRO A 61 7.01 10.69 -10.17
C PRO A 61 7.90 11.76 -9.53
N ARG A 62 7.39 12.98 -9.34
CA ARG A 62 8.10 14.09 -8.69
C ARG A 62 8.62 13.71 -7.30
N LEU A 63 7.88 12.89 -6.57
CA LEU A 63 8.30 12.45 -5.23
C LEU A 63 9.50 11.51 -5.25
N CYS A 64 9.90 10.99 -6.41
CA CYS A 64 11.11 10.18 -6.60
C CYS A 64 12.32 11.03 -7.02
N GLU A 65 12.16 12.33 -7.32
CA GLU A 65 13.24 13.23 -7.70
C GLU A 65 14.21 13.51 -6.54
N LYS A 66 15.39 14.02 -6.88
CA LYS A 66 16.43 14.36 -5.87
C LYS A 66 15.90 15.36 -4.84
N GLY A 67 16.04 15.01 -3.57
CA GLY A 67 15.56 15.84 -2.44
C GLY A 67 14.10 15.56 -2.03
N MET A 68 13.39 14.68 -2.75
CA MET A 68 12.03 14.27 -2.43
C MET A 68 12.02 12.96 -1.62
N PRO A 69 10.91 12.65 -0.91
CA PRO A 69 10.85 11.55 0.07
C PRO A 69 11.14 10.16 -0.47
N HIS A 70 10.82 9.90 -1.74
CA HIS A 70 11.03 8.60 -2.39
C HIS A 70 12.34 8.51 -3.18
N HIS A 71 13.17 9.56 -3.13
CA HIS A 71 14.46 9.56 -3.82
C HIS A 71 15.35 8.40 -3.37
N GLY A 72 15.94 7.69 -4.34
CA GLY A 72 16.79 6.54 -4.06
C GLY A 72 16.06 5.26 -3.63
N SER A 73 14.73 5.23 -3.71
CA SER A 73 13.90 4.07 -3.40
C SER A 73 13.18 3.57 -4.65
N PRO A 74 13.84 2.74 -5.49
CA PRO A 74 13.30 2.33 -6.79
C PRO A 74 12.01 1.50 -6.70
N ASP A 75 11.76 0.85 -5.56
CA ASP A 75 10.50 0.16 -5.26
C ASP A 75 9.34 1.11 -4.95
N LYS A 76 9.62 2.41 -4.74
CA LYS A 76 8.63 3.46 -4.52
C LYS A 76 8.20 4.16 -5.81
N GLU A 77 8.79 3.84 -6.94
CA GLU A 77 8.38 4.39 -8.23
C GLU A 77 6.92 4.01 -8.52
N PRO A 78 6.04 5.00 -8.82
CA PRO A 78 4.62 4.75 -9.02
C PRO A 78 4.34 3.71 -10.11
N ALA A 79 5.07 3.76 -11.22
CA ALA A 79 4.92 2.82 -12.33
C ALA A 79 5.14 1.36 -11.90
N ARG A 80 6.13 1.09 -11.06
CA ARG A 80 6.42 -0.26 -10.56
C ARG A 80 5.32 -0.77 -9.63
N ARG A 81 4.83 0.07 -8.74
CA ARG A 81 3.75 -0.29 -7.81
C ARG A 81 2.43 -0.51 -8.53
N LEU A 82 2.08 0.38 -9.47
CA LEU A 82 0.91 0.20 -10.33
C LEU A 82 1.01 -1.07 -11.18
N HIS A 83 2.21 -1.41 -11.68
CA HIS A 83 2.42 -2.65 -12.42
C HIS A 83 2.18 -3.91 -11.56
N THR A 84 2.68 -3.94 -10.32
CA THR A 84 2.40 -5.04 -9.39
C THR A 84 0.90 -5.18 -9.11
N MET A 85 0.18 -4.07 -8.90
CA MET A 85 -1.28 -4.09 -8.70
C MET A 85 -2.03 -4.56 -9.95
N GLU A 86 -1.58 -4.17 -11.15
CA GLU A 86 -2.13 -4.63 -12.43
C GLU A 86 -1.98 -6.16 -12.55
N LEU A 87 -0.80 -6.70 -12.26
CA LEU A 87 -0.54 -8.14 -12.29
C LEU A 87 -1.38 -8.90 -11.25
N ALA A 88 -1.55 -8.33 -10.05
CA ALA A 88 -2.42 -8.90 -9.03
C ALA A 88 -3.89 -8.92 -9.48
N GLY A 89 -4.36 -7.87 -10.17
CA GLY A 89 -5.68 -7.81 -10.77
C GLY A 89 -5.89 -8.86 -11.85
N GLN A 90 -4.92 -9.02 -12.76
CA GLN A 90 -4.93 -10.07 -13.79
C GLN A 90 -4.97 -11.48 -13.19
N ALA A 91 -4.29 -11.69 -12.07
CA ALA A 91 -4.30 -12.95 -11.33
C ALA A 91 -5.55 -13.13 -10.43
N ALA A 92 -6.48 -12.17 -10.43
CA ALA A 92 -7.67 -12.14 -9.56
C ALA A 92 -7.32 -12.36 -8.07
N VAL A 93 -6.25 -11.70 -7.60
CA VAL A 93 -5.86 -11.70 -6.18
C VAL A 93 -6.59 -10.56 -5.48
N PRO A 94 -7.37 -10.82 -4.41
CA PRO A 94 -7.90 -9.76 -3.56
C PRO A 94 -6.75 -8.88 -3.02
N PHE A 95 -6.85 -7.57 -3.18
CA PHE A 95 -5.71 -6.69 -2.98
C PHE A 95 -6.04 -5.46 -2.15
N THR A 96 -5.11 -5.05 -1.31
CA THR A 96 -5.17 -3.82 -0.52
C THR A 96 -4.16 -2.81 -1.03
N SER A 97 -4.57 -1.57 -1.19
CA SER A 97 -3.66 -0.47 -1.53
C SER A 97 -4.12 0.84 -0.89
N GLY A 98 -3.42 1.92 -1.15
CA GLY A 98 -3.76 3.23 -0.61
C GLY A 98 -2.72 4.29 -0.92
N ILE A 99 -2.93 5.47 -0.34
CA ILE A 99 -2.05 6.62 -0.50
C ILE A 99 -1.47 7.07 0.84
N LEU A 100 -0.31 7.71 0.80
CA LEU A 100 0.34 8.34 1.96
C LEU A 100 0.31 9.84 1.78
N ILE A 101 -0.28 10.57 2.75
CA ILE A 101 -0.40 12.01 2.72
C ILE A 101 0.56 12.68 3.70
N GLY A 102 1.00 13.91 3.37
CA GLY A 102 1.90 14.71 4.22
C GLY A 102 3.38 14.47 3.96
N ILE A 103 3.73 13.88 2.81
CA ILE A 103 5.12 13.65 2.39
C ILE A 103 5.62 14.67 1.35
N GLY A 104 4.90 15.79 1.17
CA GLY A 104 5.25 16.85 0.21
C GLY A 104 4.47 16.78 -1.11
N GLU A 105 3.50 15.90 -1.19
CA GLU A 105 2.55 15.84 -2.30
C GLU A 105 1.51 16.98 -2.21
N THR A 106 0.94 17.34 -3.35
CA THR A 106 -0.16 18.30 -3.46
C THR A 106 -1.52 17.57 -3.37
N ARG A 107 -2.60 18.29 -3.07
CA ARG A 107 -3.97 17.75 -3.14
C ARG A 107 -4.30 17.19 -4.52
N ARG A 108 -3.80 17.81 -5.59
CA ARG A 108 -3.98 17.31 -6.97
C ARG A 108 -3.30 15.94 -7.14
N GLU A 109 -2.07 15.77 -6.67
CA GLU A 109 -1.37 14.49 -6.75
C GLU A 109 -2.05 13.39 -5.93
N ARG A 110 -2.71 13.73 -4.79
CA ARG A 110 -3.57 12.78 -4.05
C ARG A 110 -4.76 12.32 -4.89
N ILE A 111 -5.46 13.27 -5.55
CA ILE A 111 -6.59 12.94 -6.45
C ILE A 111 -6.10 12.05 -7.59
N GLU A 112 -4.99 12.38 -8.23
CA GLU A 112 -4.42 11.60 -9.33
C GLU A 112 -4.06 10.17 -8.88
N ALA A 113 -3.52 9.99 -7.66
CA ALA A 113 -3.25 8.68 -7.08
C ALA A 113 -4.53 7.88 -6.81
N LEU A 114 -5.57 8.50 -6.24
CA LEU A 114 -6.87 7.85 -6.02
C LEU A 114 -7.54 7.46 -7.34
N LEU A 115 -7.46 8.30 -8.36
CA LEU A 115 -7.97 7.98 -9.70
C LEU A 115 -7.17 6.86 -10.38
N ALA A 116 -5.86 6.74 -10.13
CA ALA A 116 -5.06 5.62 -10.63
C ALA A 116 -5.52 4.30 -10.00
N LEU A 117 -5.73 4.26 -8.68
CA LEU A 117 -6.28 3.10 -7.97
C LEU A 117 -7.70 2.76 -8.45
N ARG A 118 -8.56 3.77 -8.64
CA ARG A 118 -9.92 3.58 -9.15
C ARG A 118 -9.90 2.91 -10.52
N ARG A 119 -9.07 3.38 -11.47
CA ARG A 119 -8.95 2.77 -12.80
C ARG A 119 -8.53 1.29 -12.75
N LEU A 120 -7.64 0.92 -11.82
CA LEU A 120 -7.27 -0.47 -11.59
C LEU A 120 -8.44 -1.29 -11.06
N HIS A 121 -9.17 -0.74 -10.11
CA HIS A 121 -10.36 -1.40 -9.56
C HIS A 121 -11.48 -1.55 -10.59
N GLU A 122 -11.76 -0.52 -11.39
CA GLU A 122 -12.76 -0.60 -12.47
C GLU A 122 -12.42 -1.67 -13.52
N ARG A 123 -11.11 -1.92 -13.76
CA ARG A 123 -10.65 -2.91 -14.72
C ARG A 123 -10.71 -4.33 -14.20
N HIS A 124 -10.37 -4.55 -12.94
CA HIS A 124 -10.14 -5.89 -12.38
C HIS A 124 -11.07 -6.26 -11.21
N GLY A 125 -11.70 -5.30 -10.56
CA GLY A 125 -12.57 -5.53 -9.41
C GLY A 125 -11.88 -6.06 -8.15
N HIS A 126 -10.54 -6.02 -8.08
CA HIS A 126 -9.75 -6.76 -7.12
C HIS A 126 -9.37 -5.99 -5.85
N LEU A 127 -9.50 -4.66 -5.83
CA LEU A 127 -9.21 -3.88 -4.62
C LEU A 127 -10.32 -4.09 -3.59
N GLN A 128 -9.95 -4.57 -2.40
CA GLN A 128 -10.85 -4.79 -1.27
C GLN A 128 -11.03 -3.54 -0.41
N GLU A 129 -9.98 -2.73 -0.31
CA GLU A 129 -9.98 -1.50 0.45
C GLU A 129 -8.94 -0.51 -0.08
N VAL A 130 -9.16 0.76 0.23
CA VAL A 130 -8.22 1.86 -0.04
C VAL A 130 -7.87 2.54 1.27
N ILE A 131 -6.58 2.50 1.62
CA ILE A 131 -6.07 3.07 2.87
C ILE A 131 -5.63 4.51 2.64
N ILE A 132 -6.14 5.43 3.46
CA ILE A 132 -5.66 6.82 3.53
C ILE A 132 -4.75 6.93 4.75
N GLN A 133 -3.45 6.85 4.50
CA GLN A 133 -2.44 6.87 5.54
C GLN A 133 -1.84 8.27 5.68
N ASN A 134 -1.85 8.83 6.89
CA ASN A 134 -1.18 10.09 7.17
C ASN A 134 0.27 9.86 7.64
N PHE A 135 1.18 10.67 7.13
CA PHE A 135 2.57 10.67 7.54
C PHE A 135 2.71 10.97 9.04
N ARG A 136 3.62 10.24 9.69
CA ARG A 136 4.08 10.50 11.04
C ARG A 136 5.60 10.55 11.08
N ALA A 137 6.14 11.65 11.59
CA ALA A 137 7.57 11.83 11.75
C ALA A 137 8.13 10.83 12.78
N LYS A 138 9.20 10.15 12.42
CA LYS A 138 9.84 9.14 13.28
C LYS A 138 11.28 9.52 13.56
N PRO A 139 11.75 9.48 14.81
CA PRO A 139 13.15 9.69 15.15
C PRO A 139 14.07 8.75 14.35
N GLY A 140 15.25 9.23 13.98
CA GLY A 140 16.23 8.45 13.23
C GLY A 140 15.97 8.32 11.72
N THR A 141 14.95 9.00 11.18
CA THR A 141 14.68 9.07 9.73
C THR A 141 15.05 10.43 9.16
N LEU A 142 15.24 10.52 7.84
CA LEU A 142 15.50 11.79 7.14
C LEU A 142 14.34 12.79 7.31
N MET A 143 13.14 12.30 7.56
CA MET A 143 11.93 13.12 7.75
C MET A 143 11.54 13.30 9.22
N ALA A 144 12.45 13.07 10.17
CA ALA A 144 12.16 13.18 11.61
C ALA A 144 11.67 14.58 12.06
N ALA A 145 12.03 15.63 11.33
CA ALA A 145 11.62 17.01 11.59
C ALA A 145 10.62 17.55 10.55
N ALA A 146 10.11 16.70 9.65
CA ALA A 146 9.14 17.14 8.64
C ALA A 146 7.76 17.39 9.30
N PRO A 147 7.01 18.41 8.85
CA PRO A 147 5.68 18.68 9.36
C PRO A 147 4.73 17.52 9.05
N GLU A 148 3.92 17.15 10.02
CA GLU A 148 2.85 16.19 9.83
C GLU A 148 1.61 16.87 9.24
N PRO A 149 0.81 16.18 8.42
CA PRO A 149 -0.45 16.73 7.91
C PRO A 149 -1.45 16.93 9.07
N ASP A 150 -2.19 18.03 9.03
CA ASP A 150 -3.24 18.28 10.01
C ASP A 150 -4.47 17.39 9.78
N LEU A 151 -5.39 17.39 10.76
CA LEU A 151 -6.62 16.59 10.70
C LEU A 151 -7.50 16.97 9.49
N ASN A 152 -7.57 18.26 9.13
CA ASN A 152 -8.40 18.70 8.01
C ASN A 152 -7.90 18.16 6.68
N GLU A 153 -6.58 18.04 6.49
CA GLU A 153 -5.99 17.40 5.30
C GLU A 153 -6.35 15.90 5.23
N LEU A 154 -6.36 15.21 6.37
CA LEU A 154 -6.78 13.81 6.43
C LEU A 154 -8.28 13.66 6.12
N LEU A 155 -9.14 14.43 6.78
CA LEU A 155 -10.60 14.42 6.56
C LEU A 155 -10.95 14.78 5.12
N TRP A 156 -10.31 15.82 4.56
CA TRP A 156 -10.48 16.20 3.16
C TRP A 156 -10.12 15.05 2.22
N THR A 157 -9.00 14.37 2.47
CA THR A 157 -8.55 13.28 1.61
C THR A 157 -9.49 12.07 1.70
N ILE A 158 -9.99 11.74 2.90
CA ILE A 158 -10.98 10.66 3.08
C ILE A 158 -12.29 10.99 2.34
N ALA A 159 -12.79 12.23 2.47
CA ALA A 159 -13.98 12.68 1.76
C ALA A 159 -13.80 12.60 0.23
N VAL A 160 -12.66 13.02 -0.28
CA VAL A 160 -12.33 12.90 -1.71
C VAL A 160 -12.25 11.44 -2.14
N ALA A 161 -11.61 10.56 -1.35
CA ALA A 161 -11.57 9.12 -1.62
C ALA A 161 -12.99 8.54 -1.69
N ARG A 162 -13.89 8.94 -0.77
CA ARG A 162 -15.29 8.52 -0.79
C ARG A 162 -16.02 8.99 -2.05
N LEU A 163 -15.78 10.21 -2.52
CA LEU A 163 -16.34 10.72 -3.78
C LEU A 163 -15.79 9.96 -5.00
N VAL A 164 -14.50 9.62 -4.98
CA VAL A 164 -13.84 8.88 -6.07
C VAL A 164 -14.38 7.45 -6.17
N PHE A 165 -14.49 6.73 -5.05
CA PHE A 165 -14.81 5.30 -5.05
C PHE A 165 -16.30 4.97 -4.79
N GLY A 166 -17.09 5.95 -4.35
CA GLY A 166 -18.49 5.70 -3.99
C GLY A 166 -18.66 4.96 -2.66
N SER A 167 -19.88 4.51 -2.38
CA SER A 167 -20.25 3.93 -1.08
C SER A 167 -19.79 2.47 -0.88
N GLN A 168 -19.48 1.74 -1.95
CA GLN A 168 -19.19 0.30 -1.88
C GLN A 168 -17.73 -0.02 -1.53
N MET A 169 -16.81 0.91 -1.76
CA MET A 169 -15.41 0.70 -1.43
C MET A 169 -15.16 0.91 0.07
N ASN A 170 -14.43 -0.01 0.68
CA ASN A 170 -13.91 0.19 2.03
C ASN A 170 -12.79 1.24 2.02
N ILE A 171 -13.01 2.36 2.70
CA ILE A 171 -11.99 3.39 2.92
C ILE A 171 -11.50 3.25 4.36
N GLN A 172 -10.21 2.98 4.52
CA GLN A 172 -9.58 2.81 5.83
C GLN A 172 -8.70 4.02 6.17
N ALA A 173 -8.85 4.54 7.39
CA ALA A 173 -7.89 5.45 8.00
C ALA A 173 -7.29 4.75 9.24
N PRO A 174 -5.97 4.44 9.26
CA PRO A 174 -5.38 3.70 10.37
C PRO A 174 -5.50 4.43 11.70
N PRO A 175 -6.21 3.90 12.72
CA PRO A 175 -6.49 4.63 13.96
C PRO A 175 -5.25 4.91 14.81
N ASN A 176 -4.23 4.07 14.70
CA ASN A 176 -2.95 4.24 15.38
C ASN A 176 -2.13 5.45 14.88
N LEU A 177 -2.43 5.95 13.68
CA LEU A 177 -1.78 7.14 13.12
C LEU A 177 -2.53 8.44 13.47
N SER A 178 -3.74 8.34 13.99
CA SER A 178 -4.56 9.49 14.40
C SER A 178 -5.29 9.20 15.69
N PRO A 179 -4.56 8.98 16.81
CA PRO A 179 -5.17 8.64 18.09
C PRO A 179 -6.07 9.79 18.58
N GLY A 180 -7.24 9.44 19.13
CA GLY A 180 -8.19 10.38 19.70
C GLY A 180 -9.12 11.09 18.72
N VAL A 181 -8.98 10.88 17.41
CA VAL A 181 -9.83 11.52 16.38
C VAL A 181 -10.73 10.55 15.62
N LEU A 182 -10.82 9.31 16.06
CA LEU A 182 -11.65 8.29 15.41
C LEU A 182 -13.11 8.72 15.16
N PRO A 183 -13.80 9.40 16.09
CA PRO A 183 -15.17 9.86 15.85
C PRO A 183 -15.32 10.84 14.69
N GLN A 184 -14.27 11.58 14.35
CA GLN A 184 -14.27 12.50 13.21
C GLN A 184 -13.97 11.82 11.87
N LEU A 185 -13.44 10.60 11.91
CA LEU A 185 -13.07 9.82 10.71
C LEU A 185 -14.22 8.93 10.19
N LEU A 186 -15.26 8.72 11.00
CA LEU A 186 -16.47 7.97 10.69
C LEU A 186 -17.55 8.85 10.12
#